data_d29763a9465e09bb8c708b27942ee483
#
_entry.id   d29763a9465e09bb8c708b27942ee483
#
_cell.length_a   1.000
_cell.length_b   1.000
_cell.length_c   1.000
_cell.angle_alpha   90.00
_cell.angle_beta   90.00
_cell.angle_gamma   90.00
#
_symmetry.space_group_name_H-M   'P 1'
#
loop_
_entity.id
_entity.type
_entity.pdbx_description
1 polymer ?
#
loop_
_entity_poly.entity_id
_entity_poly.type
_entity_poly.pdbx_seq_one_letter_code
_entity_poly.pdbx_strand_id
1 'polypeptide(L)'
;MSSMNKISSVEGIRGLACLMVLISHLTLIFFPYLHGQQDHLIKTHLEKVIFQLPFGFLYSGSTAVYIFFALSGFILTYACANKGNELINAGKMFSARFFRLAIPASISIVLSALVLKLLPNNANGLDWISGWGNSLDLSFSAILYNAFFSSILLGDATYNWVVWTMKIELYGSFLIFFSVPVINQLRFRPLIYVIMALLFCCNLPEKHGFGYAAFFLGASIYYT
;
A
#
# COMPACT_ATOMS: atom_id res chain seq x y z
N MET A 1 -17.43 3.67 -24.17
CA MET A 1 -17.47 4.25 -22.81
C MET A 1 -16.53 5.44 -22.79
N SER A 2 -17.00 6.63 -22.48
CA SER A 2 -16.15 7.82 -22.53
C SER A 2 -15.06 7.74 -21.46
N SER A 3 -13.91 8.37 -21.71
CA SER A 3 -12.76 8.41 -20.77
C SER A 3 -13.16 8.95 -19.38
N MET A 4 -14.14 9.84 -19.30
CA MET A 4 -14.67 10.37 -18.05
C MET A 4 -15.38 9.32 -17.18
N ASN A 5 -16.13 8.39 -17.76
CA ASN A 5 -16.81 7.32 -17.00
C ASN A 5 -15.83 6.30 -16.42
N LYS A 6 -14.74 6.01 -17.13
CA LYS A 6 -13.66 5.15 -16.60
C LYS A 6 -12.98 5.78 -15.36
N ILE A 7 -12.74 7.08 -15.37
CA ILE A 7 -12.12 7.79 -14.24
C ILE A 7 -13.03 7.80 -13.02
N SER A 8 -14.34 8.05 -13.21
CA SER A 8 -15.33 8.04 -12.12
C SER A 8 -15.43 6.67 -11.43
N SER A 9 -15.43 5.57 -12.20
CA SER A 9 -15.44 4.21 -11.64
C SER A 9 -14.18 3.90 -10.82
N VAL A 10 -13.02 4.35 -11.29
CA VAL A 10 -11.75 4.20 -10.58
C VAL A 10 -11.77 4.93 -9.23
N GLU A 11 -12.30 6.16 -9.20
CA GLU A 11 -12.42 6.93 -7.96
C GLU A 11 -13.41 6.27 -6.97
N GLY A 12 -14.50 5.67 -7.46
CA GLY A 12 -15.42 4.90 -6.63
C GLY A 12 -14.76 3.69 -5.97
N ILE A 13 -13.99 2.91 -6.73
CA ILE A 13 -13.24 1.76 -6.20
C ILE A 13 -12.19 2.21 -5.18
N ARG A 14 -11.49 3.32 -5.43
CA ARG A 14 -10.54 3.89 -4.47
C ARG A 14 -11.21 4.29 -3.17
N GLY A 15 -12.40 4.91 -3.23
CA GLY A 15 -13.18 5.25 -2.05
C GLY A 15 -13.57 4.04 -1.21
N LEU A 16 -14.04 2.96 -1.85
CA LEU A 16 -14.33 1.70 -1.17
C LEU A 16 -13.08 1.09 -0.53
N ALA A 17 -11.96 1.05 -1.25
CA ALA A 17 -10.71 0.53 -0.72
C ALA A 17 -10.20 1.37 0.46
N CYS A 18 -10.34 2.70 0.45
CA CYS A 18 -10.05 3.56 1.62
C CYS A 18 -10.90 3.17 2.83
N LEU A 19 -12.19 2.94 2.64
CA LEU A 19 -13.09 2.53 3.72
C LEU A 19 -12.69 1.15 4.28
N MET A 20 -12.33 0.20 3.43
CA MET A 20 -11.83 -1.12 3.86
C MET A 20 -10.55 -0.99 4.69
N VAL A 21 -9.60 -0.13 4.29
CA VAL A 21 -8.38 0.13 5.07
C VAL A 21 -8.70 0.73 6.43
N LEU A 22 -9.62 1.71 6.49
CA LEU A 22 -10.05 2.32 7.75
C LEU A 22 -10.67 1.28 8.69
N ILE A 23 -11.62 0.48 8.20
CA ILE A 23 -12.25 -0.60 8.96
C ILE A 23 -11.19 -1.61 9.43
N SER A 24 -10.26 -1.98 8.56
CA SER A 24 -9.17 -2.89 8.90
C SER A 24 -8.32 -2.39 10.07
N HIS A 25 -7.94 -1.12 10.07
CA HIS A 25 -7.14 -0.57 11.17
C HIS A 25 -7.94 -0.47 12.48
N LEU A 26 -9.22 -0.12 12.41
CA LEU A 26 -10.09 -0.13 13.58
C LEU A 26 -10.25 -1.55 14.14
N THR A 27 -10.48 -2.54 13.28
CA THR A 27 -10.56 -3.94 13.73
C THR A 27 -9.23 -4.46 14.27
N LEU A 28 -8.10 -4.07 13.70
CA LEU A 28 -6.78 -4.44 14.22
C LEU A 28 -6.55 -3.89 15.63
N ILE A 29 -6.98 -2.67 15.91
CA ILE A 29 -6.80 -2.04 17.21
C ILE A 29 -7.67 -2.72 18.28
N PHE A 30 -8.98 -2.86 18.01
CA PHE A 30 -9.94 -3.32 19.01
C PHE A 30 -10.16 -4.83 19.01
N PHE A 31 -9.96 -5.50 17.88
CA PHE A 31 -10.21 -6.92 17.66
C PHE A 31 -9.04 -7.56 16.88
N PRO A 32 -7.83 -7.59 17.44
CA PRO A 32 -6.62 -8.02 16.71
C PRO A 32 -6.70 -9.47 16.21
N TYR A 33 -7.51 -10.34 16.84
CA TYR A 33 -7.73 -11.71 16.40
C TYR A 33 -8.35 -11.80 14.99
N LEU A 34 -9.10 -10.79 14.54
CA LEU A 34 -9.66 -10.76 13.17
C LEU A 34 -8.58 -10.67 12.08
N HIS A 35 -7.37 -10.29 12.44
CA HIS A 35 -6.21 -10.21 11.55
C HIS A 35 -5.21 -11.36 11.73
N GLY A 36 -5.59 -12.45 12.40
CA GLY A 36 -4.68 -13.55 12.75
C GLY A 36 -3.62 -13.13 13.77
N GLN A 37 -3.86 -12.05 14.51
CA GLN A 37 -3.03 -11.55 15.59
C GLN A 37 -3.69 -11.90 16.91
N GLN A 38 -2.97 -12.56 17.82
CA GLN A 38 -3.49 -12.80 19.17
C GLN A 38 -4.84 -13.56 19.23
N ASP A 39 -4.96 -14.68 18.52
CA ASP A 39 -6.16 -15.53 18.49
C ASP A 39 -6.62 -15.98 19.88
N HIS A 40 -5.70 -15.96 20.86
CA HIS A 40 -6.01 -16.27 22.26
C HIS A 40 -6.92 -15.23 22.93
N LEU A 41 -7.13 -14.06 22.32
CA LEU A 41 -8.05 -13.04 22.81
C LEU A 41 -9.52 -13.31 22.46
N ILE A 42 -9.81 -14.34 21.66
CA ILE A 42 -11.20 -14.75 21.38
C ILE A 42 -11.80 -15.30 22.68
N LYS A 43 -12.77 -14.58 23.24
CA LYS A 43 -13.39 -14.91 24.53
C LYS A 43 -14.78 -15.50 24.39
N THR A 44 -15.51 -15.14 23.35
CA THR A 44 -16.92 -15.49 23.20
C THR A 44 -17.17 -16.37 21.97
N HIS A 45 -18.26 -17.12 22.00
CA HIS A 45 -18.69 -17.93 20.85
C HIS A 45 -19.03 -17.05 19.65
N LEU A 46 -19.59 -15.85 19.88
CA LEU A 46 -19.92 -14.90 18.81
C LEU A 46 -18.66 -14.41 18.10
N GLU A 47 -17.60 -14.05 18.82
CA GLU A 47 -16.31 -13.66 18.26
C GLU A 47 -15.71 -14.77 17.42
N LYS A 48 -15.80 -16.02 17.88
CA LYS A 48 -15.35 -17.18 17.12
C LYS A 48 -16.14 -17.37 15.82
N VAL A 49 -17.45 -17.19 15.86
CA VAL A 49 -18.31 -17.27 14.67
C VAL A 49 -17.93 -16.17 13.69
N ILE A 50 -17.75 -14.91 14.13
CA ILE A 50 -17.34 -13.78 13.28
C ILE A 50 -15.98 -14.06 12.63
N PHE A 51 -15.02 -14.58 13.39
CA PHE A 51 -13.70 -14.96 12.89
C PHE A 51 -13.75 -16.04 11.79
N GLN A 52 -14.69 -16.98 11.91
CA GLN A 52 -14.86 -18.08 10.96
C GLN A 52 -15.70 -17.71 9.72
N LEU A 53 -16.40 -16.56 9.74
CA LEU A 53 -17.22 -16.14 8.61
C LEU A 53 -16.35 -15.71 7.41
N PRO A 54 -16.81 -15.93 6.17
CA PRO A 54 -16.06 -15.58 4.95
C PRO A 54 -16.02 -14.07 4.67
N PHE A 55 -16.32 -13.23 5.65
CA PHE A 55 -16.33 -11.77 5.52
C PHE A 55 -14.96 -11.10 5.79
N GLY A 56 -13.91 -11.89 5.97
CA GLY A 56 -12.54 -11.41 6.19
C GLY A 56 -12.08 -10.40 5.15
N PHE A 57 -12.58 -10.46 3.92
CA PHE A 57 -12.24 -9.51 2.87
C PHE A 57 -12.69 -8.07 3.18
N LEU A 58 -13.77 -7.86 3.95
CA LEU A 58 -14.28 -6.53 4.30
C LEU A 58 -13.36 -5.77 5.27
N TYR A 59 -12.64 -6.49 6.11
CA TYR A 59 -11.67 -5.92 7.05
C TYR A 59 -10.21 -6.33 6.74
N SER A 60 -9.97 -6.90 5.56
CA SER A 60 -8.62 -7.18 5.08
C SER A 60 -7.97 -5.94 4.49
N GLY A 61 -7.17 -5.23 5.27
CA GLY A 61 -6.39 -4.09 4.80
C GLY A 61 -5.43 -4.45 3.67
N SER A 62 -4.85 -5.64 3.70
CA SER A 62 -3.95 -6.12 2.64
C SER A 62 -4.64 -6.22 1.29
N THR A 63 -5.86 -6.76 1.25
CA THR A 63 -6.66 -6.84 0.01
C THR A 63 -6.94 -5.45 -0.57
N ALA A 64 -7.33 -4.50 0.28
CA ALA A 64 -7.57 -3.12 -0.14
C ALA A 64 -6.30 -2.46 -0.70
N VAL A 65 -5.15 -2.71 -0.08
CA VAL A 65 -3.85 -2.20 -0.56
C VAL A 65 -3.49 -2.77 -1.94
N TYR A 66 -3.73 -4.05 -2.19
CA TYR A 66 -3.49 -4.64 -3.52
C TYR A 66 -4.43 -4.05 -4.59
N ILE A 67 -5.66 -3.70 -4.24
CA ILE A 67 -6.55 -2.94 -5.11
C ILE A 67 -5.93 -1.57 -5.44
N PHE A 68 -5.39 -0.84 -4.46
CA PHE A 68 -4.69 0.41 -4.71
C PHE A 68 -3.49 0.26 -5.63
N PHE A 69 -2.70 -0.79 -5.47
CA PHE A 69 -1.57 -1.06 -6.35
C PHE A 69 -2.01 -1.37 -7.78
N ALA A 70 -3.07 -2.15 -7.97
CA ALA A 70 -3.62 -2.41 -9.30
C ALA A 70 -4.16 -1.13 -9.95
N LEU A 71 -4.91 -0.32 -9.21
CA LEU A 71 -5.39 0.98 -9.70
C LEU A 71 -4.24 1.94 -10.02
N SER A 72 -3.17 1.94 -9.20
CA SER A 72 -1.97 2.71 -9.48
C SER A 72 -1.30 2.26 -10.78
N GLY A 73 -1.12 0.95 -10.98
CA GLY A 73 -0.60 0.39 -12.21
C GLY A 73 -1.40 0.80 -13.45
N PHE A 74 -2.73 0.70 -13.38
CA PHE A 74 -3.63 1.14 -14.45
C PHE A 74 -3.50 2.63 -14.77
N ILE A 75 -3.62 3.49 -13.74
CA ILE A 75 -3.59 4.96 -13.91
C ILE A 75 -2.23 5.43 -14.40
N LEU A 76 -1.14 4.89 -13.88
CA LEU A 76 0.21 5.29 -14.30
C LEU A 76 0.51 4.86 -15.73
N THR A 77 0.07 3.67 -16.13
CA THR A 77 0.17 3.20 -17.51
C THR A 77 -0.64 4.10 -18.43
N TYR A 78 -1.89 4.41 -18.08
CA TYR A 78 -2.73 5.35 -18.83
C TYR A 78 -2.05 6.72 -18.98
N ALA A 79 -1.52 7.27 -17.89
CA ALA A 79 -0.89 8.59 -17.90
C ALA A 79 0.42 8.62 -18.68
N CYS A 80 1.20 7.53 -18.68
CA CYS A 80 2.46 7.43 -19.40
C CYS A 80 2.24 7.16 -20.89
N ALA A 81 1.37 6.21 -21.24
CA ALA A 81 1.15 5.80 -22.63
C ALA A 81 0.47 6.86 -23.51
N ASN A 82 -0.30 7.78 -22.91
CA ASN A 82 -1.03 8.82 -23.64
C ASN A 82 -0.25 10.14 -23.81
N LYS A 83 0.98 10.24 -23.30
CA LYS A 83 1.82 11.44 -23.42
C LYS A 83 2.94 11.20 -24.42
N GLY A 84 3.04 12.02 -25.46
CA GLY A 84 4.20 12.02 -26.35
C GLY A 84 5.52 12.26 -25.57
N ASN A 85 6.66 11.78 -26.10
CA ASN A 85 7.97 11.77 -25.41
C ASN A 85 7.93 11.02 -24.06
N GLU A 86 7.48 9.78 -24.10
CA GLU A 86 7.21 8.91 -22.97
C GLU A 86 8.34 8.88 -21.93
N LEU A 87 9.61 8.85 -22.37
CA LEU A 87 10.77 8.76 -21.47
C LEU A 87 11.01 10.05 -20.65
N ILE A 88 10.92 11.22 -21.29
CA ILE A 88 11.09 12.51 -20.59
C ILE A 88 9.93 12.74 -19.62
N ASN A 89 8.72 12.40 -20.03
CA ASN A 89 7.55 12.53 -19.18
C ASN A 89 7.57 11.52 -18.02
N ALA A 90 8.10 10.32 -18.23
CA ALA A 90 8.29 9.33 -17.16
C ALA A 90 9.14 9.88 -16.01
N GLY A 91 10.27 10.53 -16.31
CA GLY A 91 11.12 11.15 -15.28
C GLY A 91 10.42 12.25 -14.48
N LYS A 92 9.69 13.14 -15.17
CA LYS A 92 8.90 14.21 -14.51
C LYS A 92 7.78 13.62 -13.64
N MET A 93 7.09 12.60 -14.15
CA MET A 93 6.01 11.93 -13.43
C MET A 93 6.53 11.18 -12.21
N PHE A 94 7.69 10.53 -12.32
CA PHE A 94 8.34 9.86 -11.19
C PHE A 94 8.72 10.85 -10.09
N SER A 95 9.37 11.96 -10.43
CA SER A 95 9.74 12.99 -9.45
C SER A 95 8.51 13.56 -8.73
N ALA A 96 7.46 13.90 -9.48
CA ALA A 96 6.21 14.39 -8.90
C ALA A 96 5.55 13.35 -7.98
N ARG A 97 5.59 12.05 -8.36
CA ARG A 97 5.05 10.97 -7.55
C ARG A 97 5.87 10.72 -6.29
N PHE A 98 7.20 10.79 -6.39
CA PHE A 98 8.07 10.68 -5.22
C PHE A 98 7.66 11.68 -4.13
N PHE A 99 7.57 12.96 -4.45
CA PHE A 99 7.17 13.96 -3.46
C PHE A 99 5.74 13.78 -2.95
N ARG A 100 4.81 13.34 -3.80
CA ARG A 100 3.43 13.04 -3.38
C ARG A 100 3.33 11.88 -2.41
N LEU A 101 4.25 10.94 -2.44
CA LEU A 101 4.32 9.82 -1.50
C LEU A 101 5.14 10.19 -0.26
N ALA A 102 6.31 10.79 -0.47
CA ALA A 102 7.27 11.08 0.59
C ALA A 102 6.74 12.10 1.60
N ILE A 103 6.17 13.22 1.14
CA ILE A 103 5.74 14.30 2.04
C ILE A 103 4.65 13.83 3.03
N PRO A 104 3.52 13.23 2.61
CA PRO A 104 2.51 12.76 3.54
C PRO A 104 3.02 11.65 4.46
N ALA A 105 3.85 10.73 3.94
CA ALA A 105 4.44 9.66 4.74
C ALA A 105 5.35 10.22 5.84
N SER A 106 6.26 11.14 5.49
CA SER A 106 7.15 11.78 6.46
C SER A 106 6.38 12.55 7.53
N ILE A 107 5.36 13.32 7.15
CA ILE A 107 4.51 14.05 8.11
C ILE A 107 3.79 13.06 9.03
N SER A 108 3.25 11.96 8.51
CA SER A 108 2.53 10.97 9.32
C SER A 108 3.45 10.28 10.34
N ILE A 109 4.71 10.00 9.97
CA ILE A 109 5.71 9.40 10.86
C ILE A 109 6.08 10.37 11.98
N VAL A 110 6.35 11.64 11.63
CA VAL A 110 6.69 12.66 12.63
C VAL A 110 5.52 12.88 13.60
N LEU A 111 4.28 12.94 13.08
CA LEU A 111 3.09 13.05 13.93
C LEU A 111 2.90 11.84 14.84
N SER A 112 3.08 10.63 14.32
CA SER A 112 3.01 9.39 15.10
C SER A 112 4.04 9.39 16.24
N ALA A 113 5.30 9.70 15.91
CA ALA A 113 6.37 9.79 16.91
C ALA A 113 6.10 10.88 17.96
N LEU A 114 5.55 12.02 17.55
CA LEU A 114 5.16 13.10 18.47
C LEU A 114 4.06 12.65 19.43
N VAL A 115 3.03 12.01 18.92
CA VAL A 115 1.93 11.45 19.73
C VAL A 115 2.47 10.45 20.75
N LEU A 116 3.32 9.52 20.32
CA LEU A 116 3.94 8.51 21.19
C LEU A 116 4.84 9.13 22.26
N LYS A 117 5.49 10.27 21.97
CA LYS A 117 6.35 10.97 22.93
C LYS A 117 5.58 11.81 23.93
N LEU A 118 4.45 12.39 23.53
CA LEU A 118 3.67 13.32 24.38
C LEU A 118 2.59 12.63 25.20
N LEU A 119 2.04 11.52 24.70
CA LEU A 119 0.96 10.81 25.40
C LEU A 119 1.55 9.64 26.19
N PRO A 120 1.10 9.46 27.46
CA PRO A 120 1.50 8.29 28.22
C PRO A 120 1.02 7.03 27.52
N ASN A 121 1.93 6.08 27.36
CA ASN A 121 1.67 4.82 26.63
C ASN A 121 0.95 3.80 27.52
N ASN A 122 -0.14 4.23 28.16
CA ASN A 122 -0.99 3.44 29.07
C ASN A 122 -2.29 3.07 28.37
N ALA A 123 -2.19 2.26 27.32
CA ALA A 123 -3.38 1.72 26.63
C ALA A 123 -3.98 0.57 27.45
N ASN A 124 -4.67 0.89 28.56
CA ASN A 124 -5.33 -0.11 29.39
C ASN A 124 -6.25 -1.02 28.56
N GLY A 125 -5.97 -2.32 28.59
CA GLY A 125 -6.69 -3.31 27.78
C GLY A 125 -6.20 -3.49 26.33
N LEU A 126 -5.18 -2.74 25.91
CA LEU A 126 -4.54 -2.85 24.60
C LEU A 126 -3.02 -3.06 24.76
N ASP A 127 -2.65 -4.09 25.51
CA ASP A 127 -1.26 -4.35 25.92
C ASP A 127 -0.28 -4.51 24.74
N TRP A 128 -0.78 -5.00 23.63
CA TRP A 128 0.02 -5.17 22.42
C TRP A 128 0.44 -3.82 21.78
N ILE A 129 -0.42 -2.78 21.87
CA ILE A 129 -0.09 -1.42 21.39
C ILE A 129 0.91 -0.76 22.33
N SER A 130 0.68 -0.86 23.65
CA SER A 130 1.60 -0.29 24.64
C SER A 130 2.96 -0.96 24.60
N GLY A 131 3.04 -2.27 24.40
CA GLY A 131 4.29 -3.00 24.22
C GLY A 131 5.08 -2.49 23.01
N TRP A 132 4.42 -2.28 21.87
CA TRP A 132 5.05 -1.72 20.68
C TRP A 132 5.57 -0.30 20.92
N GLY A 133 4.74 0.60 21.44
CA GLY A 133 5.12 2.00 21.66
C GLY A 133 6.29 2.16 22.64
N ASN A 134 6.38 1.33 23.70
CA ASN A 134 7.46 1.36 24.67
C ASN A 134 8.81 0.84 24.12
N SER A 135 8.80 0.07 23.04
CA SER A 135 10.01 -0.48 22.43
C SER A 135 10.71 0.46 21.44
N LEU A 136 10.10 1.62 21.13
CA LEU A 136 10.57 2.52 20.08
C LEU A 136 11.67 3.47 20.54
N ASP A 137 12.70 3.65 19.71
CA ASP A 137 13.65 4.74 19.86
C ASP A 137 13.05 6.05 19.38
N LEU A 138 12.68 6.93 20.31
CA LEU A 138 12.08 8.24 20.03
C LEU A 138 13.15 9.36 19.96
N SER A 139 14.40 9.03 19.65
CA SER A 139 15.43 10.04 19.38
C SER A 139 15.12 10.82 18.11
N PHE A 140 15.49 12.09 18.07
CA PHE A 140 15.23 12.96 16.93
C PHE A 140 15.88 12.43 15.64
N SER A 141 17.10 11.91 15.72
CA SER A 141 17.80 11.33 14.58
C SER A 141 17.11 10.08 14.02
N ALA A 142 16.64 9.17 14.89
CA ALA A 142 15.93 7.96 14.46
C ALA A 142 14.61 8.30 13.77
N ILE A 143 13.85 9.26 14.32
CA ILE A 143 12.59 9.72 13.71
C ILE A 143 12.84 10.34 12.33
N LEU A 144 13.83 11.22 12.19
CA LEU A 144 14.14 11.86 10.89
C LEU A 144 14.65 10.83 9.87
N TYR A 145 15.52 9.92 10.28
CA TYR A 145 16.01 8.85 9.40
C TYR A 145 14.85 7.98 8.91
N ASN A 146 13.94 7.59 9.78
CA ASN A 146 12.76 6.83 9.39
C ASN A 146 11.84 7.65 8.48
N ALA A 147 11.51 8.88 8.84
CA ALA A 147 10.58 9.72 8.10
C ALA A 147 11.03 10.04 6.67
N PHE A 148 12.32 10.28 6.45
CA PHE A 148 12.82 10.75 5.15
C PHE A 148 13.54 9.69 4.32
N PHE A 149 13.93 8.58 4.92
CA PHE A 149 14.75 7.57 4.26
C PHE A 149 14.18 6.16 4.39
N SER A 150 14.20 5.56 5.60
CA SER A 150 13.97 4.13 5.73
C SER A 150 12.52 3.73 5.42
N SER A 151 11.54 4.54 5.76
CA SER A 151 10.14 4.25 5.45
C SER A 151 9.86 4.22 3.93
N ILE A 152 10.42 5.17 3.20
CA ILE A 152 10.13 5.37 1.77
C ILE A 152 10.93 4.39 0.92
N LEU A 153 12.22 4.22 1.21
CA LEU A 153 13.13 3.41 0.39
C LEU A 153 13.19 1.95 0.85
N LEU A 154 13.15 1.71 2.16
CA LEU A 154 13.27 0.35 2.71
C LEU A 154 11.92 -0.26 3.12
N GLY A 155 10.87 0.56 3.24
CA GLY A 155 9.54 0.12 3.70
C GLY A 155 9.49 -0.12 5.21
N ASP A 156 10.35 0.57 5.97
CA ASP A 156 10.40 0.48 7.41
C ASP A 156 9.19 1.19 8.03
N ALA A 157 8.34 0.43 8.69
CA ALA A 157 7.09 0.85 9.28
C ALA A 157 7.14 1.00 10.81
N THR A 158 8.33 1.26 11.36
CA THR A 158 8.60 1.30 12.80
C THR A 158 7.68 2.25 13.55
N TYR A 159 7.50 3.48 13.09
CA TYR A 159 6.64 4.49 13.76
C TYR A 159 5.22 4.52 13.23
N ASN A 160 4.96 4.01 12.04
CA ASN A 160 3.64 3.98 11.44
C ASN A 160 3.51 2.75 10.53
N TRP A 161 2.71 1.79 10.95
CA TRP A 161 2.55 0.52 10.24
C TRP A 161 2.00 0.64 8.83
N VAL A 162 1.29 1.72 8.52
CA VAL A 162 0.71 1.94 7.18
C VAL A 162 1.78 2.18 6.12
N VAL A 163 2.93 2.76 6.50
CA VAL A 163 3.97 3.19 5.55
C VAL A 163 4.77 2.05 4.91
N TRP A 164 4.58 0.79 5.33
CA TRP A 164 5.21 -0.36 4.66
C TRP A 164 4.90 -0.42 3.16
N THR A 165 3.76 0.16 2.75
CA THR A 165 3.31 0.23 1.37
C THR A 165 4.11 1.19 0.51
N MET A 166 4.78 2.18 1.13
CA MET A 166 5.48 3.27 0.41
C MET A 166 6.60 2.75 -0.49
N LYS A 167 7.36 1.78 -0.02
CA LYS A 167 8.39 1.11 -0.82
C LYS A 167 7.80 0.49 -2.09
N ILE A 168 6.72 -0.26 -1.96
CA ILE A 168 6.07 -0.94 -3.08
C ILE A 168 5.47 0.07 -4.05
N GLU A 169 4.82 1.12 -3.53
CA GLU A 169 4.28 2.23 -4.33
C GLU A 169 5.37 2.95 -5.13
N LEU A 170 6.50 3.24 -4.51
CA LEU A 170 7.62 3.92 -5.16
C LEU A 170 8.24 3.06 -6.26
N TYR A 171 8.67 1.86 -5.90
CA TYR A 171 9.34 0.97 -6.86
C TYR A 171 8.38 0.43 -7.92
N GLY A 172 7.13 0.13 -7.57
CA GLY A 172 6.09 -0.25 -8.53
C GLY A 172 5.83 0.85 -9.55
N SER A 173 5.77 2.11 -9.12
CA SER A 173 5.66 3.25 -10.03
C SER A 173 6.86 3.39 -10.95
N PHE A 174 8.07 3.20 -10.40
CA PHE A 174 9.30 3.21 -11.18
C PHE A 174 9.28 2.13 -12.26
N LEU A 175 8.92 0.90 -11.90
CA LEU A 175 8.83 -0.22 -12.84
C LEU A 175 7.82 0.05 -13.97
N ILE A 176 6.66 0.64 -13.67
CA ILE A 176 5.69 1.04 -14.70
C ILE A 176 6.26 2.12 -15.62
N PHE A 177 6.85 3.19 -15.08
CA PHE A 177 7.39 4.28 -15.89
C PHE A 177 8.52 3.84 -16.81
N PHE A 178 9.32 2.86 -16.40
CA PHE A 178 10.38 2.30 -17.25
C PHE A 178 9.87 1.24 -18.24
N SER A 179 8.86 0.45 -17.87
CA SER A 179 8.34 -0.60 -18.73
C SER A 179 7.44 -0.08 -19.84
N VAL A 180 6.61 0.94 -19.59
CA VAL A 180 5.64 1.45 -20.57
C VAL A 180 6.30 1.90 -21.89
N PRO A 181 7.38 2.71 -21.90
CA PRO A 181 8.01 3.15 -23.15
C PRO A 181 8.54 2.00 -24.01
N VAL A 182 9.00 0.94 -23.36
CA VAL A 182 9.52 -0.27 -24.03
C VAL A 182 8.38 -1.16 -24.52
N ILE A 183 7.44 -1.47 -23.63
CA ILE A 183 6.35 -2.41 -23.92
C ILE A 183 5.36 -1.84 -24.93
N ASN A 184 5.18 -0.50 -24.99
CA ASN A 184 4.35 0.14 -26.00
C ASN A 184 4.78 -0.16 -27.46
N GLN A 185 6.02 -0.52 -27.67
CA GLN A 185 6.54 -0.89 -28.99
C GLN A 185 6.28 -2.37 -29.35
N LEU A 186 5.83 -3.19 -28.40
CA LEU A 186 5.65 -4.63 -28.56
C LEU A 186 4.19 -4.98 -28.88
N ARG A 187 3.98 -6.17 -29.51
CA ARG A 187 2.65 -6.60 -29.98
C ARG A 187 1.77 -7.16 -28.85
N PHE A 188 2.35 -7.93 -27.93
CA PHE A 188 1.60 -8.66 -26.89
C PHE A 188 1.69 -7.99 -25.51
N ARG A 189 1.39 -6.69 -25.45
CA ARG A 189 1.52 -5.85 -24.25
C ARG A 189 0.85 -6.43 -23.00
N PRO A 190 -0.45 -6.81 -23.02
CA PRO A 190 -1.09 -7.33 -21.82
C PRO A 190 -0.47 -8.64 -21.33
N LEU A 191 -0.11 -9.52 -22.25
CA LEU A 191 0.53 -10.80 -21.89
C LEU A 191 1.89 -10.60 -21.23
N ILE A 192 2.69 -9.63 -21.69
CA ILE A 192 4.00 -9.31 -21.10
C ILE A 192 3.81 -8.85 -19.66
N TYR A 193 2.84 -7.99 -19.39
CA TYR A 193 2.56 -7.55 -18.03
C TYR A 193 2.05 -8.68 -17.12
N VAL A 194 1.25 -9.61 -17.64
CA VAL A 194 0.85 -10.80 -16.89
C VAL A 194 2.05 -11.67 -16.56
N ILE A 195 2.97 -11.89 -17.50
CA ILE A 195 4.20 -12.65 -17.26
C ILE A 195 5.06 -11.95 -16.19
N MET A 196 5.22 -10.62 -16.27
CA MET A 196 5.92 -9.85 -15.23
C MET A 196 5.25 -10.00 -13.87
N ALA A 197 3.92 -9.94 -13.81
CA ALA A 197 3.18 -10.15 -12.56
C ALA A 197 3.47 -11.53 -11.96
N LEU A 198 3.44 -12.59 -12.76
CA LEU A 198 3.75 -13.95 -12.32
C LEU A 198 5.20 -14.08 -11.85
N LEU A 199 6.17 -13.52 -12.59
CA LEU A 199 7.57 -13.55 -12.20
C LEU A 199 7.82 -12.88 -10.84
N PHE A 200 7.22 -11.72 -10.60
CA PHE A 200 7.37 -11.04 -9.31
C PHE A 200 6.66 -11.78 -8.18
N CYS A 201 5.48 -12.33 -8.45
CA CYS A 201 4.73 -13.12 -7.48
C CYS A 201 5.50 -14.38 -7.02
N CYS A 202 6.18 -15.06 -7.94
CA CYS A 202 6.89 -16.31 -7.64
C CYS A 202 8.28 -16.13 -7.02
N ASN A 203 8.93 -14.97 -7.25
CA ASN A 203 10.34 -14.78 -6.87
C ASN A 203 10.55 -13.82 -5.67
N LEU A 204 9.51 -13.14 -5.20
CA LEU A 204 9.61 -12.22 -4.07
C LEU A 204 8.79 -12.71 -2.88
N PRO A 205 9.12 -12.25 -1.65
CA PRO A 205 8.29 -12.53 -0.48
C PRO A 205 6.85 -12.09 -0.71
N GLU A 206 5.88 -12.85 -0.19
CA GLU A 206 4.44 -12.73 -0.48
C GLU A 206 3.92 -11.29 -0.55
N LYS A 207 4.15 -10.47 0.48
CA LYS A 207 3.67 -9.07 0.52
C LYS A 207 4.22 -8.23 -0.63
N HIS A 208 5.50 -8.38 -0.94
CA HIS A 208 6.16 -7.63 -2.02
C HIS A 208 5.79 -8.20 -3.38
N GLY A 209 5.80 -9.52 -3.52
CA GLY A 209 5.44 -10.22 -4.76
C GLY A 209 4.04 -9.87 -5.21
N PHE A 210 3.05 -10.01 -4.35
CA PHE A 210 1.65 -9.64 -4.64
C PHE A 210 1.48 -8.14 -4.91
N GLY A 211 2.23 -7.28 -4.20
CA GLY A 211 2.17 -5.84 -4.42
C GLY A 211 2.63 -5.45 -5.83
N TYR A 212 3.80 -5.90 -6.26
CA TYR A 212 4.29 -5.62 -7.62
C TYR A 212 3.45 -6.33 -8.69
N ALA A 213 3.01 -7.56 -8.43
CA ALA A 213 2.10 -8.26 -9.34
C ALA A 213 0.81 -7.47 -9.57
N ALA A 214 0.23 -6.88 -8.52
CA ALA A 214 -0.95 -6.04 -8.65
C ALA A 214 -0.70 -4.81 -9.54
N PHE A 215 0.46 -4.14 -9.45
CA PHE A 215 0.84 -3.05 -10.37
C PHE A 215 0.85 -3.52 -11.82
N PHE A 216 1.48 -4.65 -12.12
CA PHE A 216 1.56 -5.18 -13.48
C PHE A 216 0.21 -5.67 -14.01
N LEU A 217 -0.62 -6.28 -13.16
CA LEU A 217 -1.99 -6.64 -13.54
C LEU A 217 -2.82 -5.39 -13.86
N GLY A 218 -2.69 -4.33 -13.08
CA GLY A 218 -3.30 -3.04 -13.39
C GLY A 218 -2.86 -2.47 -14.74
N ALA A 219 -1.57 -2.55 -15.04
CA ALA A 219 -1.03 -2.16 -16.34
C ALA A 219 -1.55 -3.05 -17.49
N SER A 220 -1.68 -4.36 -17.26
CA SER A 220 -2.28 -5.29 -18.24
C SER A 220 -3.70 -4.90 -18.59
N ILE A 221 -4.54 -4.59 -17.58
CA ILE A 221 -5.95 -4.17 -17.77
C ILE A 221 -6.07 -2.91 -18.64
N TYR A 222 -5.08 -2.02 -18.62
CA TYR A 222 -5.10 -0.83 -19.48
C TYR A 222 -5.06 -1.19 -20.96
N TYR A 223 -4.34 -2.26 -21.36
CA TYR A 223 -4.15 -2.68 -22.76
C TYR A 223 -5.21 -3.69 -23.24
N THR A 224 -6.12 -4.13 -22.39
CA THR A 224 -7.29 -4.95 -22.76
C THR A 224 -8.50 -4.10 -23.10
#